data_f6780c7a3d5904b7669bcdaea6fc848a
#
_entry.id   f6780c7a3d5904b7669bcdaea6fc848a
#
_cell.length_a   1.000
_cell.length_b   1.000
_cell.length_c   1.000
_cell.angle_alpha   90.00
_cell.angle_beta   90.00
_cell.angle_gamma   90.00
#
_symmetry.space_group_name_H-M   'P 1'
#
loop_
_entity.id
_entity.type
_entity.pdbx_description
1 polymer ?
#
loop_
_entity_poly.entity_id
_entity_poly.type
_entity_poly.pdbx_seq_one_letter_code
_entity_poly.pdbx_strand_id
1 'polypeptide(L)'
;MSSSLIANVQSQRRVVTSFVFSIAALLLAYKAGGYIVDNDFSSLAFAGVVLAGSAIVVVVVKSWRQGLYFFLAWLMFEDLARKFLGNNMAIYFAKDFLLAVVYLAFFSAHRRSRNEGDKPFRFPFRVALFLFVWFGIIQIFNPGSAHIAYGILGAKLYFYYMPLLLIGYYVINSEADLRKFFYINLSLMVVIVALGIVQSIAGPRFLNPAVMADDIRLLSETYRSAPISGALVYRPTSVFVSAGRFADLLIVAWMLVFGFSGYLLLRHRRGRIFAFLTLALVAAGSLMCASRGVFMWTLGSTIAGSIAFVWGAPWRQGEALRVVRTLQRALLGVALAVVVLSFTYPEAFLGRLAVYSETLDPRSSANELVHRSRDYPLKNFLAAFDYPRWPYGYGIGAISLGGQYVSRFFNVRPVVGSVESGFGCIVVEMGIGGLILWMVMSITVLFHAWKVVIGLKGSPWFPLGFMIFWYAGVLLIPMTFSAMTPYQDFIMNAYMWLLLGVLFRLPKLALSASSESNPPLQQFRGRWSR
;
A
#
# COMPACT_ATOMS: atom_id res chain seq x y z
N MET A 1 -26.82 25.55 -38.80
CA MET A 1 -27.27 26.46 -37.72
C MET A 1 -27.01 25.94 -36.28
N SER A 2 -26.74 24.65 -36.04
CA SER A 2 -26.51 24.08 -34.68
C SER A 2 -25.09 24.24 -34.11
N SER A 3 -24.06 24.28 -34.94
CA SER A 3 -22.67 24.35 -34.49
C SER A 3 -22.27 25.74 -33.93
N SER A 4 -22.84 26.81 -34.45
CA SER A 4 -22.57 28.17 -33.97
C SER A 4 -23.23 28.46 -32.62
N LEU A 5 -24.39 27.89 -32.35
CA LEU A 5 -25.08 28.00 -31.06
C LEU A 5 -24.34 27.26 -29.95
N ILE A 6 -23.83 26.07 -30.23
CA ILE A 6 -23.03 25.26 -29.26
C ILE A 6 -21.72 25.97 -28.93
N ALA A 7 -21.04 26.53 -29.93
CA ALA A 7 -19.79 27.28 -29.70
C ALA A 7 -20.02 28.55 -28.87
N ASN A 8 -21.17 29.24 -29.09
CA ASN A 8 -21.51 30.44 -28.33
C ASN A 8 -21.87 30.13 -26.86
N VAL A 9 -22.58 29.03 -26.59
CA VAL A 9 -22.89 28.57 -25.23
C VAL A 9 -21.61 28.12 -24.48
N GLN A 10 -20.66 27.45 -25.16
CA GLN A 10 -19.38 27.10 -24.56
C GLN A 10 -18.50 28.31 -24.29
N SER A 11 -18.50 29.29 -25.15
CA SER A 11 -17.81 30.57 -24.98
C SER A 11 -18.37 31.35 -23.77
N GLN A 12 -19.69 31.51 -23.69
CA GLN A 12 -20.34 32.15 -22.55
C GLN A 12 -20.08 31.44 -21.23
N ARG A 13 -20.14 30.11 -21.20
CA ARG A 13 -19.76 29.35 -19.98
C ARG A 13 -18.32 29.61 -19.56
N ARG A 14 -17.36 29.66 -20.48
CA ARG A 14 -15.96 29.98 -20.16
C ARG A 14 -15.81 31.39 -19.59
N VAL A 15 -16.48 32.39 -20.17
CA VAL A 15 -16.43 33.77 -19.68
C VAL A 15 -17.03 33.87 -18.28
N VAL A 16 -18.21 33.30 -18.05
CA VAL A 16 -18.85 33.29 -16.73
C VAL A 16 -17.98 32.55 -15.70
N THR A 17 -17.42 31.42 -16.07
CA THR A 17 -16.52 30.65 -15.17
C THR A 17 -15.27 31.47 -14.84
N SER A 18 -14.62 32.10 -15.83
CA SER A 18 -13.46 32.98 -15.59
C SER A 18 -13.82 34.18 -14.70
N PHE A 19 -14.96 34.79 -14.90
CA PHE A 19 -15.42 35.92 -14.10
C PHE A 19 -15.66 35.54 -12.64
N VAL A 20 -16.34 34.40 -12.40
CA VAL A 20 -16.56 33.86 -11.05
C VAL A 20 -15.22 33.52 -10.36
N PHE A 21 -14.28 32.90 -11.10
CA PHE A 21 -12.93 32.63 -10.55
C PHE A 21 -12.16 33.91 -10.23
N SER A 22 -12.29 34.96 -11.07
CA SER A 22 -11.61 36.25 -10.81
C SER A 22 -12.17 36.94 -9.56
N ILE A 23 -13.49 36.95 -9.39
CA ILE A 23 -14.13 37.50 -8.18
C ILE A 23 -13.72 36.70 -6.95
N ALA A 24 -13.72 35.36 -7.00
CA ALA A 24 -13.29 34.51 -5.90
C ALA A 24 -11.82 34.76 -5.54
N ALA A 25 -10.94 34.93 -6.54
CA ALA A 25 -9.53 35.27 -6.34
C ALA A 25 -9.34 36.63 -5.67
N LEU A 26 -10.11 37.64 -6.08
CA LEU A 26 -10.08 38.98 -5.46
C LEU A 26 -10.57 38.97 -4.00
N LEU A 27 -11.64 38.25 -3.71
CA LEU A 27 -12.16 38.08 -2.35
C LEU A 27 -11.15 37.36 -1.45
N LEU A 28 -10.48 36.33 -1.98
CA LEU A 28 -9.43 35.60 -1.26
C LEU A 28 -8.20 36.48 -1.02
N ALA A 29 -7.78 37.25 -2.01
CA ALA A 29 -6.67 38.22 -1.85
C ALA A 29 -6.99 39.30 -0.82
N TYR A 30 -8.22 39.82 -0.82
CA TYR A 30 -8.68 40.80 0.19
C TYR A 30 -8.66 40.21 1.60
N LYS A 31 -9.19 38.99 1.80
CA LYS A 31 -9.17 38.29 3.08
C LYS A 31 -7.76 37.97 3.53
N ALA A 32 -6.89 37.49 2.63
CA ALA A 32 -5.49 37.23 2.94
C ALA A 32 -4.73 38.50 3.35
N GLY A 33 -5.01 39.62 2.67
CA GLY A 33 -4.48 40.93 3.05
C GLY A 33 -4.90 41.35 4.46
N GLY A 34 -6.16 41.13 4.84
CA GLY A 34 -6.64 41.36 6.21
C GLY A 34 -5.88 40.52 7.24
N TYR A 35 -5.72 39.22 7.02
CA TYR A 35 -4.98 38.32 7.95
C TYR A 35 -3.49 38.72 8.10
N ILE A 36 -2.86 39.24 7.04
CA ILE A 36 -1.48 39.76 7.12
C ILE A 36 -1.43 41.04 7.98
N VAL A 37 -2.38 41.94 7.79
CA VAL A 37 -2.44 43.20 8.58
C VAL A 37 -2.71 42.92 10.06
N ASP A 38 -3.56 41.93 10.36
CA ASP A 38 -3.94 41.53 11.72
C ASP A 38 -2.88 40.61 12.39
N ASN A 39 -1.77 40.28 11.71
CA ASN A 39 -0.75 39.32 12.14
C ASN A 39 -1.34 37.91 12.48
N ASP A 40 -2.50 37.58 11.89
CA ASP A 40 -3.14 36.26 12.09
C ASP A 40 -2.60 35.23 11.07
N PHE A 41 -1.37 34.76 11.34
CA PHE A 41 -0.72 33.75 10.51
C PHE A 41 -1.44 32.41 10.49
N SER A 42 -2.24 32.10 11.53
CA SER A 42 -3.00 30.84 11.59
C SER A 42 -4.14 30.82 10.58
N SER A 43 -4.91 31.91 10.48
CA SER A 43 -5.97 32.06 9.48
C SER A 43 -5.42 32.16 8.06
N LEU A 44 -4.26 32.83 7.88
CA LEU A 44 -3.56 32.88 6.60
C LEU A 44 -3.10 31.49 6.14
N ALA A 45 -2.49 30.71 7.05
CA ALA A 45 -2.08 29.33 6.77
C ALA A 45 -3.29 28.45 6.45
N PHE A 46 -4.38 28.57 7.19
CA PHE A 46 -5.63 27.84 6.91
C PHE A 46 -6.20 28.20 5.52
N ALA A 47 -6.25 29.48 5.17
CA ALA A 47 -6.69 29.93 3.84
C ALA A 47 -5.79 29.36 2.73
N GLY A 48 -4.47 29.32 2.95
CA GLY A 48 -3.51 28.70 2.03
C GLY A 48 -3.76 27.20 1.83
N VAL A 49 -4.03 26.46 2.91
CA VAL A 49 -4.38 25.04 2.85
C VAL A 49 -5.69 24.80 2.10
N VAL A 50 -6.71 25.62 2.33
CA VAL A 50 -8.00 25.53 1.63
C VAL A 50 -7.83 25.80 0.13
N LEU A 51 -7.03 26.82 -0.23
CA LEU A 51 -6.72 27.13 -1.63
C LEU A 51 -5.96 26.00 -2.32
N ALA A 52 -4.90 25.50 -1.69
CA ALA A 52 -4.12 24.40 -2.23
C ALA A 52 -4.97 23.14 -2.37
N GLY A 53 -5.79 22.82 -1.37
CA GLY A 53 -6.74 21.70 -1.41
C GLY A 53 -7.75 21.85 -2.54
N SER A 54 -8.32 23.05 -2.72
CA SER A 54 -9.26 23.34 -3.82
C SER A 54 -8.59 23.21 -5.20
N ALA A 55 -7.37 23.68 -5.35
CA ALA A 55 -6.60 23.55 -6.58
C ALA A 55 -6.33 22.05 -6.90
N ILE A 56 -5.97 21.26 -5.89
CA ILE A 56 -5.78 19.81 -6.04
C ILE A 56 -7.10 19.16 -6.49
N VAL A 57 -8.23 19.47 -5.86
CA VAL A 57 -9.54 18.94 -6.25
C VAL A 57 -9.86 19.26 -7.72
N VAL A 58 -9.61 20.49 -8.17
CA VAL A 58 -9.82 20.89 -9.57
C VAL A 58 -8.94 20.08 -10.53
N VAL A 59 -7.67 19.86 -10.19
CA VAL A 59 -6.75 19.04 -10.99
C VAL A 59 -7.24 17.59 -11.03
N VAL A 60 -7.65 17.02 -9.90
CA VAL A 60 -8.16 15.64 -9.80
C VAL A 60 -9.43 15.45 -10.63
N VAL A 61 -10.38 16.39 -10.55
CA VAL A 61 -11.63 16.33 -11.33
C VAL A 61 -11.36 16.41 -12.84
N LYS A 62 -10.34 17.19 -13.26
CA LYS A 62 -9.91 17.27 -14.67
C LYS A 62 -9.17 16.00 -15.13
N SER A 63 -8.39 15.38 -14.24
CA SER A 63 -7.56 14.21 -14.55
C SER A 63 -7.44 13.28 -13.35
N TRP A 64 -8.32 12.29 -13.27
CA TRP A 64 -8.30 11.28 -12.20
C TRP A 64 -6.96 10.52 -12.11
N ARG A 65 -6.22 10.38 -13.24
CA ARG A 65 -4.90 9.75 -13.26
C ARG A 65 -3.86 10.57 -12.50
N GLN A 66 -3.86 11.90 -12.68
CA GLN A 66 -3.00 12.79 -11.88
C GLN A 66 -3.42 12.75 -10.42
N GLY A 67 -4.75 12.75 -10.17
CA GLY A 67 -5.30 12.59 -8.83
C GLY A 67 -4.83 11.33 -8.12
N LEU A 68 -4.74 10.20 -8.83
CA LEU A 68 -4.19 8.96 -8.26
C LEU A 68 -2.73 9.14 -7.82
N TYR A 69 -1.87 9.77 -8.62
CA TYR A 69 -0.47 10.00 -8.23
C TYR A 69 -0.35 10.97 -7.05
N PHE A 70 -1.19 12.01 -6.98
CA PHE A 70 -1.27 12.87 -5.80
C PHE A 70 -1.73 12.10 -4.57
N PHE A 71 -2.73 11.25 -4.70
CA PHE A 71 -3.18 10.39 -3.61
C PHE A 71 -2.07 9.46 -3.11
N LEU A 72 -1.33 8.79 -4.00
CA LEU A 72 -0.23 7.90 -3.63
C LEU A 72 0.91 8.65 -2.94
N ALA A 73 1.24 9.85 -3.40
CA ALA A 73 2.22 10.70 -2.75
C ALA A 73 1.75 11.14 -1.36
N TRP A 74 0.50 11.62 -1.23
CA TRP A 74 -0.06 12.02 0.06
C TRP A 74 -0.16 10.85 1.02
N LEU A 75 -0.59 9.68 0.55
CA LEU A 75 -0.67 8.44 1.33
C LEU A 75 0.66 8.08 2.00
N MET A 76 1.78 8.37 1.33
CA MET A 76 3.12 8.08 1.84
C MET A 76 3.66 9.15 2.79
N PHE A 77 3.25 10.43 2.64
CA PHE A 77 3.81 11.55 3.40
C PHE A 77 2.84 12.17 4.42
N GLU A 78 1.60 11.72 4.51
CA GLU A 78 0.59 12.19 5.46
C GLU A 78 1.10 12.15 6.91
N ASP A 79 1.72 11.05 7.30
CA ASP A 79 2.20 10.86 8.66
C ASP A 79 3.34 11.83 9.01
N LEU A 80 4.15 12.24 8.02
CA LEU A 80 5.15 13.29 8.22
C LEU A 80 4.47 14.62 8.56
N ALA A 81 3.42 14.98 7.83
CA ALA A 81 2.63 16.18 8.14
C ALA A 81 2.04 16.10 9.56
N ARG A 82 1.55 14.92 9.98
CA ARG A 82 1.03 14.71 11.35
C ARG A 82 2.09 14.84 12.44
N LYS A 83 3.33 14.44 12.18
CA LYS A 83 4.44 14.61 13.14
C LYS A 83 4.74 16.09 13.40
N PHE A 84 4.69 16.94 12.36
CA PHE A 84 5.06 18.34 12.45
C PHE A 84 3.89 19.29 12.78
N LEU A 85 2.67 18.95 12.38
CA LEU A 85 1.48 19.79 12.55
C LEU A 85 0.57 19.31 13.70
N GLY A 86 1.05 18.36 14.50
CA GLY A 86 0.26 17.71 15.55
C GLY A 86 -0.64 16.60 14.99
N ASN A 87 -1.20 15.76 15.88
CA ASN A 87 -2.04 14.63 15.52
C ASN A 87 -3.46 15.09 15.10
N ASN A 88 -3.53 16.00 14.11
CA ASN A 88 -4.81 16.56 13.66
C ASN A 88 -5.56 15.54 12.78
N MET A 89 -6.81 15.26 13.16
CA MET A 89 -7.68 14.33 12.44
C MET A 89 -8.02 14.80 11.02
N ALA A 90 -8.04 16.11 10.75
CA ALA A 90 -8.25 16.61 9.39
C ALA A 90 -7.13 16.16 8.44
N ILE A 91 -5.87 16.18 8.90
CA ILE A 91 -4.73 15.68 8.12
C ILE A 91 -4.87 14.17 7.89
N TYR A 92 -5.26 13.42 8.92
CA TYR A 92 -5.48 11.97 8.82
C TYR A 92 -6.58 11.60 7.80
N PHE A 93 -7.68 12.36 7.74
CA PHE A 93 -8.77 12.10 6.80
C PHE A 93 -8.57 12.73 5.42
N ALA A 94 -7.58 13.60 5.23
CA ALA A 94 -7.32 14.26 3.96
C ALA A 94 -7.08 13.27 2.82
N LYS A 95 -6.36 12.14 3.08
CA LYS A 95 -6.16 11.08 2.08
C LYS A 95 -7.46 10.42 1.66
N ASP A 96 -8.37 10.22 2.63
CA ASP A 96 -9.65 9.56 2.37
C ASP A 96 -10.55 10.47 1.52
N PHE A 97 -10.57 11.77 1.84
CA PHE A 97 -11.26 12.77 1.03
C PHE A 97 -10.68 12.84 -0.38
N LEU A 98 -9.35 12.92 -0.50
CA LEU A 98 -8.68 12.95 -1.81
C LEU A 98 -9.01 11.70 -2.63
N LEU A 99 -8.98 10.51 -2.02
CA LEU A 99 -9.33 9.26 -2.69
C LEU A 99 -10.81 9.23 -3.11
N ALA A 100 -11.73 9.75 -2.28
CA ALA A 100 -13.14 9.89 -2.65
C ALA A 100 -13.31 10.76 -3.91
N VAL A 101 -12.60 11.89 -4.00
CA VAL A 101 -12.60 12.75 -5.18
C VAL A 101 -12.03 12.01 -6.40
N VAL A 102 -10.95 11.24 -6.24
CA VAL A 102 -10.38 10.38 -7.31
C VAL A 102 -11.42 9.36 -7.79
N TYR A 103 -12.14 8.70 -6.87
CA TYR A 103 -13.22 7.78 -7.23
C TYR A 103 -14.33 8.45 -8.02
N LEU A 104 -14.82 9.60 -7.55
CA LEU A 104 -15.86 10.36 -8.24
C LEU A 104 -15.42 10.78 -9.65
N ALA A 105 -14.19 11.29 -9.79
CA ALA A 105 -13.63 11.68 -11.08
C ALA A 105 -13.46 10.47 -12.02
N PHE A 106 -12.97 9.34 -11.50
CA PHE A 106 -12.81 8.10 -12.26
C PHE A 106 -14.14 7.54 -12.74
N PHE A 107 -15.11 7.36 -11.85
CA PHE A 107 -16.42 6.80 -12.22
C PHE A 107 -17.20 7.73 -13.17
N SER A 108 -17.08 9.06 -12.99
CA SER A 108 -17.67 10.05 -13.91
C SER A 108 -17.06 9.96 -15.31
N ALA A 109 -15.74 9.87 -15.42
CA ALA A 109 -15.05 9.72 -16.70
C ALA A 109 -15.39 8.37 -17.36
N HIS A 110 -15.44 7.30 -16.57
CA HIS A 110 -15.72 5.95 -17.08
C HIS A 110 -17.17 5.78 -17.53
N ARG A 111 -18.13 6.44 -16.86
CA ARG A 111 -19.54 6.46 -17.28
C ARG A 111 -19.70 7.12 -18.63
N ARG A 112 -18.94 8.17 -18.93
CA ARG A 112 -18.96 8.84 -20.25
C ARG A 112 -18.39 7.92 -21.35
N SER A 113 -17.25 7.28 -21.12
CA SER A 113 -16.62 6.36 -22.08
C SER A 113 -17.49 5.13 -22.37
N ARG A 114 -18.28 4.66 -21.40
CA ARG A 114 -19.22 3.54 -21.60
C ARG A 114 -20.31 3.86 -22.61
N ASN A 115 -20.73 5.13 -22.73
CA ASN A 115 -21.70 5.56 -23.73
C ASN A 115 -21.13 5.49 -25.17
N GLU A 116 -19.80 5.38 -25.31
CA GLU A 116 -19.07 5.25 -26.58
C GLU A 116 -18.80 3.79 -26.98
N GLY A 117 -19.35 2.80 -26.25
CA GLY A 117 -19.34 1.38 -26.62
C GLY A 117 -18.26 0.51 -25.97
N ASP A 118 -17.42 1.04 -25.10
CA ASP A 118 -16.41 0.26 -24.39
C ASP A 118 -17.03 -0.68 -23.34
N LYS A 119 -16.72 -1.99 -23.43
CA LYS A 119 -17.18 -2.98 -22.44
C LYS A 119 -16.39 -2.79 -21.13
N PRO A 120 -17.10 -2.62 -20.00
CA PRO A 120 -16.43 -2.46 -18.72
C PRO A 120 -15.67 -3.71 -18.32
N PHE A 121 -14.50 -3.51 -17.69
CA PHE A 121 -13.77 -4.62 -17.07
C PHE A 121 -14.61 -5.24 -15.96
N ARG A 122 -14.84 -6.57 -16.06
CA ARG A 122 -15.54 -7.35 -15.04
C ARG A 122 -14.53 -8.31 -14.41
N PHE A 123 -14.14 -8.05 -13.16
CA PHE A 123 -13.27 -8.97 -12.43
C PHE A 123 -14.01 -10.27 -12.08
N PRO A 124 -13.36 -11.43 -12.24
CA PRO A 124 -14.03 -12.72 -12.16
C PRO A 124 -14.52 -13.09 -10.76
N PHE A 125 -13.91 -12.54 -9.71
CA PHE A 125 -14.26 -12.78 -8.31
C PHE A 125 -15.28 -11.79 -7.72
N ARG A 126 -15.99 -11.05 -8.56
CA ARG A 126 -16.94 -10.00 -8.14
C ARG A 126 -18.02 -10.47 -7.17
N VAL A 127 -18.51 -11.72 -7.33
CA VAL A 127 -19.58 -12.26 -6.49
C VAL A 127 -19.07 -12.48 -5.06
N ALA A 128 -17.92 -13.14 -4.90
CA ALA A 128 -17.32 -13.36 -3.58
C ALA A 128 -17.00 -12.04 -2.87
N LEU A 129 -16.43 -11.06 -3.62
CA LEU A 129 -16.16 -9.74 -3.09
C LEU A 129 -17.44 -9.02 -2.66
N PHE A 130 -18.49 -9.05 -3.51
CA PHE A 130 -19.78 -8.42 -3.21
C PHE A 130 -20.43 -9.03 -1.96
N LEU A 131 -20.43 -10.35 -1.84
CA LEU A 131 -20.99 -11.05 -0.67
C LEU A 131 -20.25 -10.65 0.61
N PHE A 132 -18.91 -10.58 0.58
CA PHE A 132 -18.14 -10.16 1.73
C PHE A 132 -18.40 -8.69 2.10
N VAL A 133 -18.42 -7.78 1.13
CA VAL A 133 -18.74 -6.36 1.35
C VAL A 133 -20.16 -6.19 1.89
N TRP A 134 -21.14 -6.86 1.29
CA TRP A 134 -22.53 -6.80 1.72
C TRP A 134 -22.72 -7.29 3.16
N PHE A 135 -22.09 -8.42 3.48
CA PHE A 135 -22.11 -8.95 4.84
C PHE A 135 -21.48 -7.97 5.84
N GLY A 136 -20.34 -7.35 5.48
CA GLY A 136 -19.71 -6.34 6.31
C GLY A 136 -20.58 -5.08 6.50
N ILE A 137 -21.34 -4.65 5.46
CA ILE A 137 -22.29 -3.55 5.58
C ILE A 137 -23.41 -3.90 6.57
N ILE A 138 -23.92 -5.13 6.55
CA ILE A 138 -24.91 -5.59 7.55
C ILE A 138 -24.30 -5.54 8.95
N GLN A 139 -23.04 -5.92 9.10
CA GLN A 139 -22.33 -5.91 10.39
C GLN A 139 -22.07 -4.51 10.96
N ILE A 140 -22.21 -3.42 10.16
CA ILE A 140 -22.20 -2.03 10.69
C ILE A 140 -23.33 -1.83 11.72
N PHE A 141 -24.47 -2.46 11.48
CA PHE A 141 -25.67 -2.35 12.29
C PHE A 141 -25.81 -3.49 13.33
N ASN A 142 -24.74 -4.24 13.59
CA ASN A 142 -24.77 -5.33 14.56
C ASN A 142 -25.11 -4.79 15.96
N PRO A 143 -26.17 -5.33 16.64
CA PRO A 143 -26.58 -4.87 17.97
C PRO A 143 -25.55 -5.18 19.07
N GLY A 144 -24.51 -5.95 18.77
CA GLY A 144 -23.37 -6.17 19.67
C GLY A 144 -22.35 -5.05 19.68
N SER A 145 -22.43 -4.10 18.72
CA SER A 145 -21.51 -2.97 18.66
C SER A 145 -21.84 -1.91 19.71
N ALA A 146 -20.81 -1.36 20.35
CA ALA A 146 -20.99 -0.28 21.32
C ALA A 146 -21.55 1.01 20.72
N HIS A 147 -21.21 1.29 19.44
CA HIS A 147 -21.66 2.48 18.72
C HIS A 147 -21.47 2.28 17.21
N ILE A 148 -22.41 2.80 16.41
CA ILE A 148 -22.40 2.67 14.94
C ILE A 148 -21.12 3.24 14.30
N ALA A 149 -20.46 4.22 14.92
CA ALA A 149 -19.22 4.80 14.45
C ALA A 149 -18.08 3.77 14.36
N TYR A 150 -18.06 2.75 15.21
CA TYR A 150 -17.12 1.63 15.08
C TYR A 150 -17.36 0.89 13.77
N GLY A 151 -18.63 0.62 13.44
CA GLY A 151 -19.00 -0.04 12.19
C GLY A 151 -18.60 0.74 10.94
N ILE A 152 -18.79 2.06 10.94
CA ILE A 152 -18.38 2.95 9.84
C ILE A 152 -16.85 2.95 9.69
N LEU A 153 -16.10 3.05 10.80
CA LEU A 153 -14.64 2.98 10.79
C LEU A 153 -14.16 1.63 10.28
N GLY A 154 -14.76 0.53 10.77
CA GLY A 154 -14.43 -0.82 10.32
C GLY A 154 -14.69 -0.99 8.81
N ALA A 155 -15.86 -0.58 8.32
CA ALA A 155 -16.18 -0.64 6.89
C ALA A 155 -15.17 0.15 6.04
N LYS A 156 -14.70 1.31 6.53
CA LYS A 156 -13.62 2.06 5.89
C LYS A 156 -12.33 1.23 5.81
N LEU A 157 -11.90 0.62 6.91
CA LEU A 157 -10.64 -0.12 6.97
C LEU A 157 -10.65 -1.39 6.11
N TYR A 158 -11.80 -2.05 6.00
CA TYR A 158 -11.94 -3.27 5.20
C TYR A 158 -12.19 -3.00 3.71
N PHE A 159 -13.00 -2.00 3.35
CA PHE A 159 -13.57 -1.91 2.00
C PHE A 159 -13.17 -0.67 1.21
N TYR A 160 -12.73 0.40 1.86
CA TYR A 160 -12.55 1.71 1.24
C TYR A 160 -11.54 1.70 0.08
N TYR A 161 -10.51 0.86 0.16
CA TYR A 161 -9.47 0.75 -0.87
C TYR A 161 -9.79 -0.27 -1.98
N MET A 162 -10.81 -1.12 -1.82
CA MET A 162 -11.17 -2.14 -2.82
C MET A 162 -11.43 -1.57 -4.23
N PRO A 163 -12.09 -0.40 -4.41
CA PRO A 163 -12.30 0.16 -5.75
C PRO A 163 -11.01 0.56 -6.47
N LEU A 164 -9.86 0.67 -5.77
CA LEU A 164 -8.55 0.85 -6.41
C LEU A 164 -8.19 -0.27 -7.39
N LEU A 165 -8.78 -1.46 -7.24
CA LEU A 165 -8.70 -2.54 -8.21
C LEU A 165 -9.12 -2.09 -9.63
N LEU A 166 -10.22 -1.36 -9.75
CA LEU A 166 -10.67 -0.83 -11.03
C LEU A 166 -9.74 0.27 -11.54
N ILE A 167 -9.32 1.18 -10.65
CA ILE A 167 -8.39 2.25 -11.02
C ILE A 167 -7.05 1.66 -11.50
N GLY A 168 -6.51 0.65 -10.80
CA GLY A 168 -5.28 -0.05 -11.18
C GLY A 168 -5.36 -0.69 -12.57
N TYR A 169 -6.51 -1.25 -12.92
CA TYR A 169 -6.73 -1.80 -14.26
C TYR A 169 -6.74 -0.73 -15.36
N TYR A 170 -7.39 0.42 -15.10
CA TYR A 170 -7.58 1.46 -16.12
C TYR A 170 -6.48 2.54 -16.15
N VAL A 171 -5.64 2.62 -15.12
CA VAL A 171 -4.53 3.60 -15.10
C VAL A 171 -3.44 3.21 -16.11
N ILE A 172 -3.31 1.91 -16.41
CA ILE A 172 -2.29 1.36 -17.30
C ILE A 172 -2.93 1.07 -18.66
N ASN A 173 -2.69 1.91 -19.66
CA ASN A 173 -3.14 1.69 -21.03
C ASN A 173 -2.04 1.15 -21.93
N SER A 174 -0.79 1.50 -21.64
CA SER A 174 0.38 1.17 -22.43
C SER A 174 1.53 0.67 -21.55
N GLU A 175 2.53 0.06 -22.16
CA GLU A 175 3.77 -0.32 -21.50
C GLU A 175 4.52 0.91 -20.93
N ALA A 176 4.40 2.06 -21.59
CA ALA A 176 4.97 3.32 -21.11
C ALA A 176 4.27 3.80 -19.81
N ASP A 177 2.94 3.66 -19.72
CA ASP A 177 2.19 3.98 -18.52
C ASP A 177 2.59 3.08 -17.36
N LEU A 178 2.77 1.76 -17.62
CA LEU A 178 3.23 0.81 -16.60
C LEU A 178 4.60 1.23 -16.06
N ARG A 179 5.56 1.51 -16.93
CA ARG A 179 6.90 1.95 -16.50
C ARG A 179 6.83 3.26 -15.71
N LYS A 180 6.06 4.24 -16.18
CA LYS A 180 5.85 5.51 -15.48
C LYS A 180 5.28 5.28 -14.09
N PHE A 181 4.26 4.41 -13.98
CA PHE A 181 3.65 4.05 -12.69
C PHE A 181 4.69 3.50 -11.71
N PHE A 182 5.47 2.50 -12.13
CA PHE A 182 6.49 1.91 -11.27
C PHE A 182 7.62 2.88 -10.95
N TYR A 183 8.11 3.67 -11.91
CA TYR A 183 9.16 4.66 -11.63
C TYR A 183 8.71 5.71 -10.61
N ILE A 184 7.51 6.25 -10.73
CA ILE A 184 7.01 7.25 -9.77
C ILE A 184 6.90 6.63 -8.37
N ASN A 185 6.27 5.44 -8.25
CA ASN A 185 6.09 4.80 -6.95
C ASN A 185 7.43 4.40 -6.31
N LEU A 186 8.34 3.81 -7.08
CA LEU A 186 9.67 3.45 -6.58
C LEU A 186 10.49 4.67 -6.21
N SER A 187 10.39 5.79 -6.93
CA SER A 187 11.07 7.04 -6.55
C SER A 187 10.58 7.58 -5.21
N LEU A 188 9.27 7.56 -4.95
CA LEU A 188 8.71 7.94 -3.65
C LEU A 188 9.23 7.02 -2.54
N MET A 189 9.24 5.70 -2.78
CA MET A 189 9.74 4.70 -1.83
C MET A 189 11.24 4.86 -1.56
N VAL A 190 12.05 5.17 -2.59
CA VAL A 190 13.49 5.46 -2.46
C VAL A 190 13.73 6.60 -1.47
N VAL A 191 13.00 7.70 -1.60
CA VAL A 191 13.12 8.85 -0.68
C VAL A 191 12.81 8.42 0.75
N ILE A 192 11.71 7.70 0.96
CA ILE A 192 11.27 7.28 2.29
C ILE A 192 12.26 6.28 2.91
N VAL A 193 12.75 5.33 2.13
CA VAL A 193 13.72 4.33 2.61
C VAL A 193 15.05 4.99 2.95
N ALA A 194 15.54 5.91 2.11
CA ALA A 194 16.75 6.68 2.40
C ALA A 194 16.62 7.47 3.71
N LEU A 195 15.50 8.17 3.91
CA LEU A 195 15.22 8.89 5.16
C LEU A 195 15.17 7.94 6.37
N GLY A 196 14.62 6.73 6.22
CA GLY A 196 14.61 5.71 7.26
C GLY A 196 15.99 5.18 7.61
N ILE A 197 16.87 4.99 6.62
CA ILE A 197 18.27 4.60 6.84
C ILE A 197 19.02 5.71 7.58
N VAL A 198 18.88 6.97 7.13
CA VAL A 198 19.49 8.12 7.82
C VAL A 198 19.00 8.20 9.27
N GLN A 199 17.69 8.04 9.51
CA GLN A 199 17.12 8.06 10.86
C GLN A 199 17.65 6.93 11.73
N SER A 200 17.90 5.76 11.16
CA SER A 200 18.43 4.62 11.92
C SER A 200 19.86 4.85 12.42
N ILE A 201 20.61 5.75 11.79
CA ILE A 201 21.98 6.15 12.14
C ILE A 201 21.97 7.40 13.02
N ALA A 202 21.22 8.43 12.62
CA ALA A 202 21.13 9.71 13.33
C ALA A 202 20.30 9.64 14.64
N GLY A 203 19.51 8.58 14.81
CA GLY A 203 18.71 8.35 16.00
C GLY A 203 17.30 8.93 15.93
N PRO A 204 16.50 8.78 17.02
CA PRO A 204 15.06 9.06 17.04
C PRO A 204 14.72 10.54 16.80
N ARG A 205 15.62 11.47 17.10
CA ARG A 205 15.35 12.91 16.92
C ARG A 205 15.29 13.34 15.46
N PHE A 206 15.91 12.58 14.55
CA PHE A 206 15.80 12.85 13.13
C PHE A 206 14.38 12.57 12.63
N LEU A 207 13.73 13.53 12.00
CA LEU A 207 12.32 13.51 11.54
C LEU A 207 11.26 13.36 12.65
N ASN A 208 11.63 13.38 13.92
CA ASN A 208 10.70 13.42 15.04
C ASN A 208 10.91 14.74 15.79
N PRO A 209 10.03 15.74 15.60
CA PRO A 209 10.19 17.04 16.27
C PRO A 209 10.06 16.91 17.79
N ALA A 210 10.77 17.78 18.53
CA ALA A 210 10.75 17.76 20.00
C ALA A 210 9.33 18.00 20.57
N VAL A 211 8.54 18.84 19.90
CA VAL A 211 7.14 19.13 20.24
C VAL A 211 6.22 18.26 19.40
N MET A 212 6.18 16.97 19.71
CA MET A 212 5.30 16.00 19.06
C MET A 212 4.22 15.56 20.05
N ALA A 213 3.01 15.31 19.56
CA ALA A 213 1.93 14.77 20.40
C ALA A 213 2.38 13.47 21.09
N ASP A 214 2.07 13.30 22.38
CA ASP A 214 2.58 12.18 23.19
C ASP A 214 2.19 10.81 22.62
N ASP A 215 1.00 10.67 22.06
CA ASP A 215 0.54 9.44 21.42
C ASP A 215 1.35 9.10 20.16
N ILE A 216 1.80 10.10 19.39
CA ILE A 216 2.70 9.89 18.24
C ILE A 216 4.12 9.58 18.73
N ARG A 217 4.60 10.28 19.78
CA ARG A 217 5.93 10.05 20.36
C ARG A 217 6.11 8.62 20.84
N LEU A 218 5.13 8.08 21.57
CA LEU A 218 5.13 6.70 22.05
C LEU A 218 5.21 5.67 20.91
N LEU A 219 4.62 5.96 19.75
CA LEU A 219 4.67 5.09 18.57
C LEU A 219 5.97 5.23 17.77
N SER A 220 6.62 6.40 17.83
CA SER A 220 7.79 6.72 17.01
C SER A 220 9.13 6.44 17.71
N GLU A 221 9.17 6.42 19.03
CA GLU A 221 10.37 6.14 19.84
C GLU A 221 10.36 4.70 20.34
N THR A 222 10.29 3.73 19.42
CA THR A 222 10.25 2.32 19.77
C THR A 222 11.61 1.65 19.56
N TYR A 223 11.95 0.74 20.48
CA TYR A 223 13.18 -0.04 20.46
C TYR A 223 12.86 -1.53 20.36
N ARG A 224 13.80 -2.29 19.84
CA ARG A 224 13.75 -3.75 19.78
C ARG A 224 14.93 -4.32 20.58
N SER A 225 14.68 -5.28 21.45
CA SER A 225 15.74 -6.04 22.11
C SER A 225 16.08 -7.31 21.32
N ALA A 226 17.35 -7.63 21.26
CA ALA A 226 17.82 -8.93 20.78
C ALA A 226 17.42 -10.01 21.80
N PRO A 227 17.00 -11.21 21.37
CA PRO A 227 16.43 -12.23 22.27
C PRO A 227 17.40 -12.80 23.30
N ILE A 228 18.68 -12.88 22.98
CA ILE A 228 19.72 -13.50 23.83
C ILE A 228 20.57 -12.44 24.50
N SER A 229 21.19 -11.54 23.73
CA SER A 229 22.09 -10.51 24.26
C SER A 229 21.38 -9.35 24.95
N GLY A 230 20.07 -9.17 24.73
CA GLY A 230 19.31 -8.04 25.24
C GLY A 230 19.67 -6.68 24.59
N ALA A 231 20.52 -6.66 23.57
CA ALA A 231 20.95 -5.44 22.89
C ALA A 231 19.74 -4.65 22.38
N LEU A 232 19.61 -3.38 22.79
CA LEU A 232 18.51 -2.51 22.40
C LEU A 232 18.86 -1.74 21.11
N VAL A 233 17.96 -1.82 20.13
CA VAL A 233 18.13 -1.19 18.83
C VAL A 233 16.94 -0.31 18.53
N TYR A 234 17.18 0.95 18.16
CA TYR A 234 16.14 1.87 17.71
C TYR A 234 15.52 1.39 16.40
N ARG A 235 14.18 1.44 16.33
CA ARG A 235 13.38 1.12 15.15
C ARG A 235 12.98 2.41 14.43
N PRO A 236 13.57 2.72 13.26
CA PRO A 236 13.25 3.94 12.54
C PRO A 236 11.80 3.93 12.05
N THR A 237 11.20 5.09 12.05
CA THR A 237 9.83 5.33 11.54
C THR A 237 9.85 6.01 10.18
N SER A 238 11.00 6.58 9.78
CA SER A 238 11.13 7.43 8.59
C SER A 238 10.06 8.55 8.61
N VAL A 239 9.31 8.70 7.54
CA VAL A 239 8.22 9.68 7.43
C VAL A 239 6.97 9.29 8.23
N PHE A 240 6.85 8.04 8.69
CA PHE A 240 5.65 7.53 9.35
C PHE A 240 5.63 7.80 10.86
N VAL A 241 4.44 7.77 11.44
CA VAL A 241 4.25 7.89 12.89
C VAL A 241 4.67 6.63 13.65
N SER A 242 4.79 5.48 13.00
CA SER A 242 5.18 4.23 13.65
C SER A 242 6.19 3.43 12.84
N ALA A 243 7.06 2.70 13.55
CA ALA A 243 8.01 1.77 12.95
C ALA A 243 7.31 0.59 12.23
N GLY A 244 6.08 0.23 12.61
CA GLY A 244 5.26 -0.76 11.92
C GLY A 244 4.94 -0.34 10.48
N ARG A 245 4.46 0.88 10.26
CA ARG A 245 4.14 1.39 8.92
C ARG A 245 5.37 1.49 8.01
N PHE A 246 6.51 1.89 8.56
CA PHE A 246 7.75 1.87 7.78
C PHE A 246 8.15 0.44 7.38
N ALA A 247 7.98 -0.51 8.30
CA ALA A 247 8.16 -1.93 8.02
C ALA A 247 7.23 -2.45 6.91
N ASP A 248 5.95 -2.08 6.95
CA ASP A 248 4.95 -2.46 5.96
C ASP A 248 5.28 -1.87 4.57
N LEU A 249 5.71 -0.60 4.52
CA LEU A 249 6.20 0.00 3.26
C LEU A 249 7.41 -0.77 2.69
N LEU A 250 8.36 -1.19 3.53
CA LEU A 250 9.54 -1.92 3.06
C LEU A 250 9.15 -3.26 2.43
N ILE A 251 8.15 -3.96 2.96
CA ILE A 251 7.64 -5.22 2.39
C ILE A 251 7.03 -4.95 1.01
N VAL A 252 6.18 -3.93 0.88
CA VAL A 252 5.59 -3.53 -0.41
C VAL A 252 6.68 -3.14 -1.41
N ALA A 253 7.60 -2.27 -0.99
CA ALA A 253 8.69 -1.79 -1.84
C ALA A 253 9.58 -2.92 -2.33
N TRP A 254 9.91 -3.89 -1.46
CA TRP A 254 10.69 -5.07 -1.83
C TRP A 254 10.02 -5.87 -2.94
N MET A 255 8.75 -6.22 -2.76
CA MET A 255 8.01 -7.03 -3.74
C MET A 255 7.86 -6.30 -5.09
N LEU A 256 7.56 -4.99 -5.03
CA LEU A 256 7.43 -4.17 -6.24
C LEU A 256 8.74 -4.05 -7.00
N VAL A 257 9.83 -3.69 -6.32
CA VAL A 257 11.12 -3.48 -6.98
C VAL A 257 11.70 -4.80 -7.49
N PHE A 258 11.51 -5.90 -6.77
CA PHE A 258 11.97 -7.23 -7.20
C PHE A 258 11.24 -7.66 -8.48
N GLY A 259 9.91 -7.58 -8.52
CA GLY A 259 9.12 -7.92 -9.70
C GLY A 259 9.41 -7.01 -10.90
N PHE A 260 9.52 -5.70 -10.66
CA PHE A 260 9.82 -4.74 -11.72
C PHE A 260 11.26 -4.88 -12.25
N SER A 261 12.22 -5.20 -11.38
CA SER A 261 13.60 -5.51 -11.81
C SER A 261 13.66 -6.74 -12.71
N GLY A 262 12.90 -7.79 -12.36
CA GLY A 262 12.77 -8.99 -13.21
C GLY A 262 12.20 -8.66 -14.59
N TYR A 263 11.14 -7.84 -14.65
CA TYR A 263 10.57 -7.37 -15.90
C TYR A 263 11.58 -6.55 -16.73
N LEU A 264 12.30 -5.61 -16.13
CA LEU A 264 13.30 -4.79 -16.82
C LEU A 264 14.50 -5.60 -17.31
N LEU A 265 14.91 -6.61 -16.56
CA LEU A 265 15.99 -7.52 -16.98
C LEU A 265 15.66 -8.23 -18.29
N LEU A 266 14.41 -8.67 -18.44
CA LEU A 266 13.96 -9.44 -19.59
C LEU A 266 13.55 -8.58 -20.80
N ARG A 267 13.02 -7.37 -20.55
CA ARG A 267 12.40 -6.55 -21.61
C ARG A 267 13.19 -5.30 -21.98
N HIS A 268 13.72 -4.57 -21.01
CA HIS A 268 14.32 -3.25 -21.25
C HIS A 268 15.71 -3.11 -20.64
N ARG A 269 16.65 -2.49 -21.38
CA ARG A 269 17.97 -2.14 -20.84
C ARG A 269 17.93 -0.85 -20.01
N ARG A 270 17.11 0.13 -20.44
CA ARG A 270 16.98 1.42 -19.74
C ARG A 270 16.25 1.22 -18.41
N GLY A 271 16.75 1.88 -17.37
CA GLY A 271 16.16 1.82 -16.01
C GLY A 271 16.62 0.63 -15.15
N ARG A 272 17.40 -0.32 -15.66
CA ARG A 272 17.95 -1.43 -14.86
C ARG A 272 18.79 -0.95 -13.70
N ILE A 273 19.67 0.03 -13.94
CA ILE A 273 20.52 0.60 -12.89
C ILE A 273 19.67 1.20 -11.79
N PHE A 274 18.66 2.01 -12.12
CA PHE A 274 17.74 2.57 -11.15
C PHE A 274 17.04 1.47 -10.32
N ALA A 275 16.51 0.43 -10.97
CA ALA A 275 15.83 -0.65 -10.29
C ALA A 275 16.77 -1.43 -9.36
N PHE A 276 18.01 -1.70 -9.77
CA PHE A 276 19.01 -2.37 -8.93
C PHE A 276 19.45 -1.51 -7.75
N LEU A 277 19.69 -0.22 -7.96
CA LEU A 277 20.02 0.70 -6.87
C LEU A 277 18.87 0.79 -5.87
N THR A 278 17.63 0.84 -6.38
CA THR A 278 16.43 0.82 -5.53
C THR A 278 16.32 -0.49 -4.75
N LEU A 279 16.58 -1.64 -5.39
CA LEU A 279 16.58 -2.94 -4.73
C LEU A 279 17.64 -3.01 -3.61
N ALA A 280 18.85 -2.54 -3.89
CA ALA A 280 19.92 -2.47 -2.89
C ALA A 280 19.56 -1.54 -1.72
N LEU A 281 18.96 -0.39 -2.01
CA LEU A 281 18.52 0.56 -0.98
C LEU A 281 17.41 -0.01 -0.11
N VAL A 282 16.40 -0.68 -0.71
CA VAL A 282 15.31 -1.31 0.04
C VAL A 282 15.84 -2.48 0.87
N ALA A 283 16.82 -3.26 0.36
CA ALA A 283 17.51 -4.30 1.14
C ALA A 283 18.20 -3.70 2.37
N ALA A 284 18.97 -2.62 2.17
CA ALA A 284 19.62 -1.91 3.28
C ALA A 284 18.60 -1.37 4.28
N GLY A 285 17.51 -0.75 3.81
CA GLY A 285 16.41 -0.28 4.66
C GLY A 285 15.77 -1.42 5.46
N SER A 286 15.57 -2.58 4.86
CA SER A 286 15.02 -3.77 5.50
C SER A 286 15.93 -4.30 6.62
N LEU A 287 17.24 -4.23 6.45
CA LEU A 287 18.20 -4.57 7.50
C LEU A 287 18.24 -3.50 8.60
N MET A 288 18.16 -2.22 8.23
CA MET A 288 18.25 -1.11 9.18
C MET A 288 16.96 -0.86 9.98
N CYS A 289 15.81 -1.41 9.56
CA CYS A 289 14.52 -1.19 10.26
C CYS A 289 14.36 -1.99 11.57
N ALA A 290 15.26 -2.92 11.88
CA ALA A 290 15.21 -3.80 13.05
C ALA A 290 13.87 -4.53 13.24
N SER A 291 13.18 -4.86 12.12
CA SER A 291 11.92 -5.60 12.12
C SER A 291 12.11 -7.03 11.66
N ARG A 292 11.90 -7.99 12.55
CA ARG A 292 11.95 -9.42 12.23
C ARG A 292 10.96 -9.81 11.14
N GLY A 293 9.76 -9.24 11.17
CA GLY A 293 8.73 -9.47 10.15
C GLY A 293 9.19 -9.04 8.76
N VAL A 294 9.78 -7.83 8.62
CA VAL A 294 10.33 -7.36 7.33
C VAL A 294 11.42 -8.31 6.85
N PHE A 295 12.36 -8.69 7.72
CA PHE A 295 13.44 -9.61 7.37
C PHE A 295 12.89 -10.93 6.83
N MET A 296 11.93 -11.54 7.53
CA MET A 296 11.32 -12.82 7.13
C MET A 296 10.54 -12.70 5.81
N TRP A 297 9.73 -11.65 5.66
CA TRP A 297 8.94 -11.46 4.44
C TRP A 297 9.78 -11.09 3.23
N THR A 298 10.84 -10.30 3.39
CA THR A 298 11.77 -9.99 2.29
C THR A 298 12.58 -11.21 1.88
N LEU A 299 13.07 -12.00 2.82
CA LEU A 299 13.79 -13.25 2.55
C LEU A 299 12.88 -14.28 1.85
N GLY A 300 11.69 -14.54 2.42
CA GLY A 300 10.72 -15.48 1.84
C GLY A 300 10.26 -15.05 0.45
N SER A 301 10.03 -13.75 0.24
CA SER A 301 9.66 -13.20 -1.08
C SER A 301 10.81 -13.28 -2.08
N THR A 302 12.06 -13.15 -1.63
CA THR A 302 13.23 -13.34 -2.49
C THR A 302 13.34 -14.78 -2.97
N ILE A 303 13.16 -15.73 -2.06
CA ILE A 303 13.20 -17.16 -2.39
C ILE A 303 12.06 -17.50 -3.36
N ALA A 304 10.81 -17.15 -3.01
CA ALA A 304 9.65 -17.42 -3.84
C ALA A 304 9.74 -16.75 -5.22
N GLY A 305 10.14 -15.47 -5.26
CA GLY A 305 10.34 -14.73 -6.50
C GLY A 305 11.46 -15.29 -7.35
N SER A 306 12.56 -15.76 -6.75
CA SER A 306 13.68 -16.39 -7.48
C SER A 306 13.28 -17.73 -8.08
N ILE A 307 12.58 -18.58 -7.32
CA ILE A 307 12.05 -19.85 -7.82
C ILE A 307 11.07 -19.61 -8.97
N ALA A 308 10.15 -18.66 -8.80
CA ALA A 308 9.20 -18.30 -9.84
C ALA A 308 9.91 -17.74 -11.07
N PHE A 309 10.92 -16.89 -10.91
CA PHE A 309 11.69 -16.34 -12.00
C PHE A 309 12.36 -17.45 -12.83
N VAL A 310 12.98 -18.43 -12.18
CA VAL A 310 13.57 -19.60 -12.86
C VAL A 310 12.49 -20.43 -13.55
N TRP A 311 11.35 -20.63 -12.93
CA TRP A 311 10.27 -21.50 -13.45
C TRP A 311 9.49 -20.88 -14.61
N GLY A 312 9.27 -19.56 -14.61
CA GLY A 312 8.29 -18.91 -15.48
C GLY A 312 8.82 -17.88 -16.46
N ALA A 313 10.07 -17.41 -16.35
CA ALA A 313 10.64 -16.43 -17.27
C ALA A 313 11.06 -17.06 -18.62
N PRO A 314 11.10 -16.28 -19.71
CA PRO A 314 11.54 -16.75 -21.04
C PRO A 314 13.07 -16.86 -21.08
N TRP A 315 13.62 -17.96 -20.62
CA TRP A 315 15.06 -18.17 -20.58
C TRP A 315 15.65 -18.47 -21.96
N ARG A 316 16.61 -17.64 -22.37
CA ARG A 316 17.61 -18.00 -23.39
C ARG A 316 18.94 -18.24 -22.66
N GLN A 317 19.67 -19.31 -23.04
CA GLN A 317 20.89 -19.74 -22.32
C GLN A 317 21.90 -18.61 -22.04
N GLY A 318 22.10 -17.67 -22.99
CA GLY A 318 23.01 -16.53 -22.80
C GLY A 318 22.46 -15.42 -21.88
N GLU A 319 21.16 -15.41 -21.57
CA GLU A 319 20.54 -14.42 -20.69
C GLU A 319 20.59 -14.87 -19.23
N ALA A 320 20.47 -16.16 -18.99
CA ALA A 320 20.59 -16.74 -17.65
C ALA A 320 21.97 -16.44 -17.04
N LEU A 321 23.06 -16.62 -17.81
CA LEU A 321 24.41 -16.30 -17.36
C LEU A 321 24.61 -14.80 -17.06
N ARG A 322 23.98 -13.91 -17.85
CA ARG A 322 24.02 -12.47 -17.57
C ARG A 322 23.28 -12.09 -16.28
N VAL A 323 22.13 -12.71 -16.03
CA VAL A 323 21.35 -12.50 -14.81
C VAL A 323 22.13 -12.99 -13.59
N VAL A 324 22.71 -14.18 -13.64
CA VAL A 324 23.56 -14.74 -12.57
C VAL A 324 24.74 -13.80 -12.28
N ARG A 325 25.47 -13.35 -13.31
CA ARG A 325 26.59 -12.40 -13.12
C ARG A 325 26.14 -11.06 -12.54
N THR A 326 24.96 -10.57 -12.95
CA THR A 326 24.41 -9.31 -12.42
C THR A 326 24.00 -9.47 -10.97
N LEU A 327 23.38 -10.60 -10.61
CA LEU A 327 23.02 -10.93 -9.24
C LEU A 327 24.27 -11.08 -8.36
N GLN A 328 25.31 -11.77 -8.84
CA GLN A 328 26.59 -11.87 -8.14
C GLN A 328 27.22 -10.51 -7.86
N ARG A 329 27.23 -9.60 -8.86
CA ARG A 329 27.76 -8.23 -8.67
C ARG A 329 26.92 -7.41 -7.69
N ALA A 330 25.59 -7.56 -7.72
CA ALA A 330 24.70 -6.91 -6.78
C ALA A 330 24.92 -7.42 -5.35
N LEU A 331 25.05 -8.74 -5.18
CA LEU A 331 25.35 -9.36 -3.88
C LEU A 331 26.72 -8.92 -3.36
N LEU A 332 27.74 -8.85 -4.21
CA LEU A 332 29.05 -8.35 -3.85
C LEU A 332 28.99 -6.87 -3.41
N GLY A 333 28.23 -6.04 -4.12
CA GLY A 333 28.01 -4.65 -3.75
C GLY A 333 27.30 -4.49 -2.41
N VAL A 334 26.28 -5.32 -2.15
CA VAL A 334 25.59 -5.36 -0.86
C VAL A 334 26.54 -5.82 0.25
N ALA A 335 27.31 -6.89 0.02
CA ALA A 335 28.29 -7.39 0.99
C ALA A 335 29.34 -6.32 1.32
N LEU A 336 29.86 -5.62 0.32
CA LEU A 336 30.79 -4.52 0.53
C LEU A 336 30.15 -3.35 1.31
N ALA A 337 28.92 -2.98 0.99
CA ALA A 337 28.18 -1.93 1.71
C ALA A 337 27.95 -2.34 3.20
N VAL A 338 27.62 -3.60 3.44
CA VAL A 338 27.48 -4.17 4.79
C VAL A 338 28.80 -4.08 5.56
N VAL A 339 29.91 -4.46 4.92
CA VAL A 339 31.26 -4.36 5.54
C VAL A 339 31.59 -2.90 5.87
N VAL A 340 31.41 -1.98 4.92
CA VAL A 340 31.67 -0.55 5.15
C VAL A 340 30.81 0.00 6.28
N LEU A 341 29.51 -0.30 6.32
CA LEU A 341 28.60 0.16 7.38
C LEU A 341 28.96 -0.43 8.74
N SER A 342 29.42 -1.68 8.81
CA SER A 342 29.84 -2.30 10.07
C SER A 342 31.13 -1.68 10.64
N PHE A 343 32.00 -1.15 9.80
CA PHE A 343 33.19 -0.42 10.25
C PHE A 343 32.92 1.04 10.57
N THR A 344 32.05 1.71 9.81
CA THR A 344 31.76 3.15 10.02
C THR A 344 30.76 3.43 11.13
N TYR A 345 29.79 2.52 11.34
CA TYR A 345 28.73 2.63 12.34
C TYR A 345 28.49 1.32 13.09
N PRO A 346 29.50 0.80 13.84
CA PRO A 346 29.45 -0.52 14.45
C PRO A 346 28.27 -0.69 15.41
N GLU A 347 28.02 0.31 16.27
CA GLU A 347 26.93 0.25 17.25
C GLU A 347 25.55 0.13 16.59
N ALA A 348 25.33 0.92 15.54
CA ALA A 348 24.06 0.91 14.81
C ALA A 348 23.85 -0.39 14.04
N PHE A 349 24.90 -1.02 13.53
CA PHE A 349 24.82 -2.19 12.66
C PHE A 349 24.87 -3.52 13.42
N LEU A 350 25.83 -3.68 14.34
CA LEU A 350 26.03 -4.93 15.08
C LEU A 350 24.83 -5.29 15.95
N GLY A 351 24.21 -4.30 16.61
CA GLY A 351 22.99 -4.54 17.39
C GLY A 351 21.82 -5.05 16.51
N ARG A 352 21.68 -4.55 15.27
CA ARG A 352 20.65 -5.05 14.33
C ARG A 352 20.96 -6.45 13.84
N LEU A 353 22.22 -6.74 13.56
CA LEU A 353 22.65 -8.08 13.18
C LEU A 353 22.37 -9.08 14.31
N ALA A 354 22.63 -8.70 15.58
CA ALA A 354 22.29 -9.52 16.74
C ALA A 354 20.79 -9.80 16.80
N VAL A 355 19.91 -8.80 16.60
CA VAL A 355 18.45 -9.01 16.57
C VAL A 355 18.06 -10.09 15.56
N TYR A 356 18.67 -10.10 14.36
CA TYR A 356 18.31 -11.05 13.31
C TYR A 356 18.94 -12.44 13.54
N SER A 357 20.25 -12.49 13.84
CA SER A 357 20.95 -13.75 14.06
C SER A 357 20.41 -14.51 15.27
N GLU A 358 20.18 -13.82 16.39
CA GLU A 358 19.62 -14.41 17.60
C GLU A 358 18.16 -14.85 17.43
N THR A 359 17.38 -14.17 16.55
CA THR A 359 16.02 -14.62 16.23
C THR A 359 16.02 -15.95 15.47
N LEU A 360 17.05 -16.19 14.64
CA LEU A 360 17.21 -17.42 13.89
C LEU A 360 17.93 -18.53 14.68
N ASP A 361 18.53 -18.20 15.84
CA ASP A 361 19.24 -19.18 16.66
C ASP A 361 18.25 -20.14 17.35
N PRO A 362 18.37 -21.46 17.13
CA PRO A 362 17.52 -22.45 17.79
C PRO A 362 17.66 -22.47 19.33
N ARG A 363 18.75 -21.88 19.84
CA ARG A 363 19.02 -21.76 21.30
C ARG A 363 18.30 -20.60 21.96
N SER A 364 17.72 -19.70 21.18
CA SER A 364 16.86 -18.63 21.73
C SER A 364 15.75 -19.31 22.55
N SER A 365 15.56 -18.88 23.77
CA SER A 365 14.82 -19.53 24.86
C SER A 365 13.34 -19.85 24.58
N ALA A 366 12.83 -19.55 23.42
CA ALA A 366 11.44 -19.78 23.05
C ALA A 366 11.27 -20.25 21.60
N ASN A 367 12.34 -20.67 20.89
CA ASN A 367 12.22 -20.90 19.45
C ASN A 367 11.41 -19.75 18.79
N GLU A 368 11.89 -18.52 19.00
CA GLU A 368 11.10 -17.28 18.81
C GLU A 368 10.47 -17.21 17.42
N LEU A 369 11.13 -17.82 16.44
CA LEU A 369 10.61 -17.92 15.09
C LEU A 369 9.33 -18.76 15.04
N VAL A 370 9.32 -19.96 15.65
CA VAL A 370 8.16 -20.85 15.69
C VAL A 370 7.06 -20.23 16.54
N HIS A 371 7.42 -19.69 17.70
CA HIS A 371 6.48 -19.03 18.58
C HIS A 371 5.75 -17.88 17.87
N ARG A 372 6.48 -16.98 17.19
CA ARG A 372 5.89 -15.81 16.50
C ARG A 372 5.17 -16.14 15.19
N SER A 373 5.59 -17.19 14.47
CA SER A 373 5.00 -17.54 13.18
C SER A 373 3.80 -18.49 13.29
N ARG A 374 3.75 -19.32 14.33
CA ARG A 374 2.71 -20.34 14.49
C ARG A 374 1.99 -20.27 15.84
N ASP A 375 2.71 -20.39 16.94
CA ASP A 375 2.07 -20.67 18.23
C ASP A 375 1.30 -19.45 18.75
N TYR A 376 1.87 -18.27 18.64
CA TYR A 376 1.24 -17.03 19.08
C TYR A 376 0.02 -16.64 18.23
N PRO A 377 0.08 -16.60 16.88
CA PRO A 377 -1.09 -16.36 16.05
C PRO A 377 -2.18 -17.41 16.23
N LEU A 378 -1.82 -18.69 16.38
CA LEU A 378 -2.77 -19.77 16.59
C LEU A 378 -3.48 -19.63 17.93
N LYS A 379 -2.73 -19.36 19.02
CA LYS A 379 -3.31 -19.13 20.35
C LYS A 379 -4.29 -17.94 20.33
N ASN A 380 -3.90 -16.83 19.73
CA ASN A 380 -4.77 -15.65 19.59
C ASN A 380 -5.99 -15.90 18.69
N PHE A 381 -5.83 -16.72 17.64
CA PHE A 381 -6.97 -17.15 16.82
C PHE A 381 -7.96 -17.98 17.63
N LEU A 382 -7.48 -18.96 18.39
CA LEU A 382 -8.34 -19.80 19.22
C LEU A 382 -9.02 -18.99 20.34
N ALA A 383 -8.32 -18.04 20.95
CA ALA A 383 -8.90 -17.14 21.96
C ALA A 383 -10.07 -16.28 21.44
N ALA A 384 -10.20 -16.11 20.12
CA ALA A 384 -11.36 -15.42 19.55
C ALA A 384 -12.67 -16.19 19.78
N PHE A 385 -12.62 -17.50 19.99
CA PHE A 385 -13.78 -18.35 20.25
C PHE A 385 -14.20 -18.35 21.73
N ASP A 386 -13.39 -17.78 22.62
CA ASP A 386 -13.75 -17.60 24.04
C ASP A 386 -14.73 -16.43 24.22
N TYR A 387 -14.87 -15.57 23.20
CA TYR A 387 -15.83 -14.48 23.23
C TYR A 387 -17.27 -15.00 22.99
N PRO A 388 -18.25 -14.67 23.86
CA PRO A 388 -19.60 -15.26 23.78
C PRO A 388 -20.32 -15.04 22.45
N ARG A 389 -19.98 -13.99 21.71
CA ARG A 389 -20.62 -13.66 20.42
C ARG A 389 -19.80 -14.12 19.20
N TRP A 390 -18.82 -14.99 19.35
CA TRP A 390 -18.03 -15.47 18.22
C TRP A 390 -18.85 -15.98 17.02
N PRO A 391 -20.05 -16.57 17.16
CA PRO A 391 -20.82 -17.02 15.98
C PRO A 391 -21.33 -15.86 15.12
N TYR A 392 -21.71 -14.71 15.75
CA TYR A 392 -22.38 -13.57 15.09
C TYR A 392 -21.52 -12.33 15.00
N GLY A 393 -20.49 -12.23 15.84
CA GLY A 393 -19.62 -11.08 16.00
C GLY A 393 -20.19 -9.95 16.86
N TYR A 394 -19.34 -8.95 17.12
CA TYR A 394 -19.66 -7.72 17.84
C TYR A 394 -19.88 -6.52 16.92
N GLY A 395 -19.86 -6.73 15.61
CA GLY A 395 -19.91 -5.70 14.58
C GLY A 395 -18.55 -5.36 14.01
N ILE A 396 -18.51 -5.09 12.72
CA ILE A 396 -17.29 -4.69 12.01
C ILE A 396 -16.68 -3.44 12.67
N GLY A 397 -15.38 -3.43 12.93
CA GLY A 397 -14.69 -2.30 13.56
C GLY A 397 -14.64 -2.33 15.08
N ALA A 398 -15.22 -3.34 15.74
CA ALA A 398 -15.27 -3.42 17.21
C ALA A 398 -13.86 -3.46 17.85
N ILE A 399 -12.87 -4.06 17.19
CA ILE A 399 -11.47 -4.14 17.64
C ILE A 399 -10.47 -3.65 16.59
N SER A 400 -10.97 -3.02 15.51
CA SER A 400 -10.15 -2.50 14.40
C SER A 400 -9.23 -1.34 14.82
N LEU A 401 -8.18 -1.13 14.01
CA LEU A 401 -7.28 0.02 14.17
C LEU A 401 -8.05 1.35 14.24
N GLY A 402 -7.68 2.20 15.18
CA GLY A 402 -8.31 3.51 15.34
C GLY A 402 -9.60 3.52 16.15
N GLY A 403 -10.10 2.37 16.67
CA GLY A 403 -11.25 2.30 17.56
C GLY A 403 -11.11 3.21 18.78
N GLN A 404 -9.87 3.46 19.25
CA GLN A 404 -9.56 4.43 20.30
C GLN A 404 -10.01 5.86 19.99
N TYR A 405 -10.02 6.26 18.72
CA TYR A 405 -10.49 7.60 18.32
C TYR A 405 -12.02 7.68 18.42
N VAL A 406 -12.72 6.61 18.02
CA VAL A 406 -14.18 6.50 18.20
C VAL A 406 -14.52 6.55 19.69
N SER A 407 -13.79 5.78 20.51
CA SER A 407 -13.93 5.74 21.95
C SER A 407 -13.79 7.14 22.58
N ARG A 408 -12.75 7.89 22.22
CA ARG A 408 -12.50 9.25 22.72
C ARG A 408 -13.54 10.26 22.23
N PHE A 409 -13.91 10.19 20.94
CA PHE A 409 -14.77 11.19 20.33
C PHE A 409 -16.23 11.08 20.79
N PHE A 410 -16.72 9.84 20.94
CA PHE A 410 -18.10 9.57 21.34
C PHE A 410 -18.22 9.21 22.83
N ASN A 411 -17.12 9.21 23.59
CA ASN A 411 -17.07 8.81 25.00
C ASN A 411 -17.70 7.41 25.27
N VAL A 412 -17.43 6.47 24.37
CA VAL A 412 -17.97 5.10 24.40
C VAL A 412 -16.82 4.12 24.61
N ARG A 413 -16.93 3.25 25.61
CA ARG A 413 -15.92 2.19 25.84
C ARG A 413 -16.09 1.05 24.83
N PRO A 414 -14.99 0.50 24.29
CA PRO A 414 -15.05 -0.70 23.46
C PRO A 414 -15.63 -1.87 24.27
N VAL A 415 -16.47 -2.67 23.61
CA VAL A 415 -17.14 -3.83 24.26
C VAL A 415 -16.16 -5.00 24.45
N VAL A 416 -15.11 -5.04 23.63
CA VAL A 416 -14.22 -6.21 23.51
C VAL A 416 -12.76 -5.75 23.60
N GLY A 417 -11.91 -6.60 24.18
CA GLY A 417 -10.46 -6.43 24.20
C GLY A 417 -9.83 -6.72 22.82
N SER A 418 -8.54 -6.40 22.67
CA SER A 418 -7.82 -6.64 21.43
C SER A 418 -7.52 -8.13 21.22
N VAL A 419 -7.66 -8.62 19.99
CA VAL A 419 -7.20 -9.92 19.53
C VAL A 419 -6.09 -9.68 18.50
N GLU A 420 -4.92 -10.27 18.70
CA GLU A 420 -3.79 -9.99 17.80
C GLU A 420 -3.87 -10.78 16.48
N SER A 421 -4.44 -12.00 16.46
CA SER A 421 -4.69 -12.72 15.21
C SER A 421 -5.71 -12.00 14.34
N GLY A 422 -5.40 -11.77 13.06
CA GLY A 422 -6.34 -11.11 12.15
C GLY A 422 -7.55 -11.99 11.82
N PHE A 423 -7.39 -13.31 11.69
CA PHE A 423 -8.55 -14.21 11.54
C PHE A 423 -9.39 -14.22 12.81
N GLY A 424 -8.75 -14.18 13.99
CA GLY A 424 -9.45 -13.99 15.27
C GLY A 424 -10.20 -12.66 15.33
N CYS A 425 -9.57 -11.58 14.85
CA CYS A 425 -10.20 -10.27 14.72
C CYS A 425 -11.48 -10.34 13.86
N ILE A 426 -11.41 -11.00 12.71
CA ILE A 426 -12.58 -11.18 11.82
C ILE A 426 -13.69 -11.97 12.52
N VAL A 427 -13.35 -13.03 13.28
CA VAL A 427 -14.33 -13.81 14.07
C VAL A 427 -14.97 -12.94 15.13
N VAL A 428 -14.20 -12.14 15.87
CA VAL A 428 -14.76 -11.25 16.91
C VAL A 428 -15.62 -10.14 16.30
N GLU A 429 -15.21 -9.57 15.16
CA GLU A 429 -15.95 -8.48 14.54
C GLU A 429 -17.17 -8.95 13.75
N MET A 430 -17.00 -9.98 12.91
CA MET A 430 -18.03 -10.39 11.94
C MET A 430 -18.55 -11.82 12.16
N GLY A 431 -18.09 -12.48 13.20
CA GLY A 431 -18.46 -13.88 13.48
C GLY A 431 -17.83 -14.87 12.51
N ILE A 432 -18.20 -16.14 12.67
CA ILE A 432 -17.70 -17.23 11.80
C ILE A 432 -18.11 -17.05 10.33
N GLY A 433 -19.27 -16.45 10.08
CA GLY A 433 -19.73 -16.10 8.74
C GLY A 433 -18.79 -15.11 8.04
N GLY A 434 -18.29 -14.13 8.79
CA GLY A 434 -17.29 -13.18 8.29
C GLY A 434 -15.98 -13.87 7.92
N LEU A 435 -15.49 -14.80 8.75
CA LEU A 435 -14.28 -15.58 8.46
C LEU A 435 -14.46 -16.46 7.21
N ILE A 436 -15.59 -17.16 7.09
CA ILE A 436 -15.87 -17.98 5.91
C ILE A 436 -15.88 -17.13 4.64
N LEU A 437 -16.57 -15.99 4.66
CA LEU A 437 -16.63 -15.08 3.51
C LEU A 437 -15.26 -14.45 3.19
N TRP A 438 -14.44 -14.13 4.21
CA TRP A 438 -13.06 -13.69 4.01
C TRP A 438 -12.24 -14.76 3.30
N MET A 439 -12.33 -16.02 3.73
CA MET A 439 -11.61 -17.13 3.11
C MET A 439 -12.07 -17.37 1.68
N VAL A 440 -13.38 -17.38 1.43
CA VAL A 440 -13.96 -17.52 0.08
C VAL A 440 -13.50 -16.39 -0.83
N MET A 441 -13.57 -15.15 -0.37
CA MET A 441 -13.08 -13.98 -1.12
C MET A 441 -11.58 -14.12 -1.41
N SER A 442 -10.76 -14.37 -0.40
CA SER A 442 -9.29 -14.44 -0.54
C SER A 442 -8.88 -15.57 -1.48
N ILE A 443 -9.42 -16.77 -1.32
CA ILE A 443 -9.14 -17.93 -2.19
C ILE A 443 -9.58 -17.62 -3.63
N THR A 444 -10.75 -17.04 -3.82
CA THR A 444 -11.27 -16.73 -5.16
C THR A 444 -10.41 -15.65 -5.85
N VAL A 445 -10.00 -14.59 -5.12
CA VAL A 445 -9.08 -13.56 -5.63
C VAL A 445 -7.76 -14.19 -6.05
N LEU A 446 -7.15 -14.99 -5.18
CA LEU A 446 -5.85 -15.62 -5.44
C LEU A 446 -5.92 -16.66 -6.58
N PHE A 447 -7.00 -17.44 -6.66
CA PHE A 447 -7.20 -18.39 -7.74
C PHE A 447 -7.25 -17.71 -9.12
N HIS A 448 -8.00 -16.62 -9.25
CA HIS A 448 -8.07 -15.89 -10.51
C HIS A 448 -6.80 -15.11 -10.81
N ALA A 449 -6.14 -14.53 -9.79
CA ALA A 449 -4.83 -13.89 -9.94
C ALA A 449 -3.78 -14.90 -10.41
N TRP A 450 -3.79 -16.11 -9.85
CA TRP A 450 -2.90 -17.21 -10.27
C TRP A 450 -3.13 -17.62 -11.73
N LYS A 451 -4.39 -17.72 -12.18
CA LYS A 451 -4.69 -17.98 -13.59
C LYS A 451 -4.07 -16.92 -14.52
N VAL A 452 -4.10 -15.66 -14.13
CA VAL A 452 -3.45 -14.59 -14.89
C VAL A 452 -1.94 -14.78 -14.93
N VAL A 453 -1.32 -15.09 -13.78
CA VAL A 453 0.13 -15.32 -13.68
C VAL A 453 0.56 -16.50 -14.56
N ILE A 454 -0.17 -17.63 -14.51
CA ILE A 454 0.11 -18.79 -15.38
C ILE A 454 0.00 -18.41 -16.85
N GLY A 455 -0.98 -17.60 -17.22
CA GLY A 455 -1.12 -17.11 -18.59
C GLY A 455 0.01 -16.20 -19.05
N LEU A 456 0.77 -15.60 -18.14
CA LEU A 456 1.98 -14.80 -18.43
C LEU A 456 3.26 -15.65 -18.48
N LYS A 457 3.21 -16.95 -18.15
CA LYS A 457 4.39 -17.83 -18.15
C LYS A 457 5.07 -17.85 -19.51
N GLY A 458 6.40 -17.77 -19.52
CA GLY A 458 7.22 -17.67 -20.73
C GLY A 458 7.25 -16.27 -21.35
N SER A 459 6.68 -15.26 -20.69
CA SER A 459 6.75 -13.87 -21.11
C SER A 459 7.61 -13.01 -20.18
N PRO A 460 8.13 -11.87 -20.64
CA PRO A 460 8.88 -10.92 -19.80
C PRO A 460 8.04 -10.30 -18.66
N TRP A 461 6.72 -10.42 -18.73
CA TRP A 461 5.78 -9.88 -17.76
C TRP A 461 5.59 -10.79 -16.54
N PHE A 462 5.98 -12.06 -16.65
CA PHE A 462 5.77 -13.08 -15.63
C PHE A 462 6.36 -12.70 -14.26
N PRO A 463 7.63 -12.23 -14.13
CA PRO A 463 8.20 -11.89 -12.83
C PRO A 463 7.41 -10.82 -12.08
N LEU A 464 6.98 -9.78 -12.81
CA LEU A 464 6.17 -8.71 -12.25
C LEU A 464 4.79 -9.22 -11.83
N GLY A 465 4.12 -9.99 -12.70
CA GLY A 465 2.81 -10.58 -12.41
C GLY A 465 2.86 -11.51 -11.21
N PHE A 466 3.89 -12.35 -11.11
CA PHE A 466 4.08 -13.26 -9.98
C PHE A 466 4.29 -12.49 -8.66
N MET A 467 5.12 -11.46 -8.64
CA MET A 467 5.37 -10.70 -7.40
C MET A 467 4.14 -9.92 -6.93
N ILE A 468 3.30 -9.44 -7.82
CA ILE A 468 2.01 -8.82 -7.46
C ILE A 468 1.07 -9.88 -6.86
N PHE A 469 0.97 -11.06 -7.49
CA PHE A 469 0.20 -12.19 -6.94
C PHE A 469 0.70 -12.62 -5.57
N TRP A 470 2.02 -12.78 -5.43
CA TRP A 470 2.66 -13.17 -4.17
C TRP A 470 2.37 -12.18 -3.06
N TYR A 471 2.44 -10.88 -3.35
CA TYR A 471 2.08 -9.81 -2.42
C TYR A 471 0.63 -9.95 -1.91
N ALA A 472 -0.32 -10.11 -2.83
CA ALA A 472 -1.71 -10.31 -2.45
C ALA A 472 -1.91 -11.58 -1.62
N GLY A 473 -1.23 -12.69 -1.98
CA GLY A 473 -1.28 -13.96 -1.24
C GLY A 473 -0.74 -13.82 0.18
N VAL A 474 0.42 -13.20 0.32
CA VAL A 474 1.06 -12.96 1.62
C VAL A 474 0.19 -12.08 2.52
N LEU A 475 -0.37 -11.01 1.98
CA LEU A 475 -1.21 -10.10 2.76
C LEU A 475 -2.54 -10.74 3.18
N LEU A 476 -3.24 -11.39 2.24
CA LEU A 476 -4.59 -11.95 2.49
C LEU A 476 -4.58 -13.17 3.41
N ILE A 477 -3.52 -13.97 3.43
CA ILE A 477 -3.49 -15.22 4.17
C ILE A 477 -2.51 -15.15 5.36
N PRO A 478 -1.16 -15.30 5.20
CA PRO A 478 -0.29 -15.46 6.36
C PRO A 478 -0.10 -14.18 7.18
N MET A 479 -0.06 -13.00 6.57
CA MET A 479 0.04 -11.76 7.34
C MET A 479 -1.26 -11.49 8.09
N THR A 480 -2.42 -11.65 7.45
CA THR A 480 -3.71 -11.50 8.12
C THR A 480 -3.92 -12.58 9.19
N PHE A 481 -3.44 -13.82 9.01
CA PHE A 481 -3.47 -14.80 10.08
C PHE A 481 -2.68 -14.34 11.31
N SER A 482 -1.49 -13.76 11.10
CA SER A 482 -0.64 -13.28 12.20
C SER A 482 -1.21 -12.05 12.92
N ALA A 483 -1.74 -11.08 12.16
CA ALA A 483 -2.35 -9.87 12.69
C ALA A 483 -3.24 -9.19 11.64
N MET A 484 -4.31 -8.52 12.08
CA MET A 484 -5.17 -7.73 11.19
C MET A 484 -4.54 -6.40 10.75
N THR A 485 -3.59 -5.91 11.53
CA THR A 485 -2.93 -4.62 11.32
C THR A 485 -2.37 -4.41 9.92
N PRO A 486 -1.65 -5.38 9.29
CA PRO A 486 -1.14 -5.20 7.93
C PRO A 486 -2.24 -5.00 6.89
N TYR A 487 -3.36 -5.72 6.99
CA TYR A 487 -4.48 -5.51 6.07
C TYR A 487 -5.18 -4.17 6.31
N GLN A 488 -5.31 -3.74 7.55
CA GLN A 488 -5.92 -2.46 7.91
C GLN A 488 -4.96 -1.27 7.71
N ASP A 489 -3.66 -1.53 7.48
CA ASP A 489 -2.73 -0.48 7.09
C ASP A 489 -3.08 0.07 5.71
N PHE A 490 -3.20 1.38 5.62
CA PHE A 490 -3.70 2.04 4.41
C PHE A 490 -2.72 1.91 3.23
N ILE A 491 -1.40 1.79 3.46
CA ILE A 491 -0.42 1.59 2.39
C ILE A 491 -0.55 0.19 1.83
N MET A 492 -0.49 -0.83 2.70
CA MET A 492 -0.57 -2.22 2.26
C MET A 492 -1.89 -2.51 1.56
N ASN A 493 -3.00 -2.08 2.14
CA ASN A 493 -4.33 -2.33 1.59
C ASN A 493 -4.52 -1.61 0.23
N ALA A 494 -4.18 -0.30 0.16
CA ALA A 494 -4.32 0.46 -1.08
C ALA A 494 -3.46 -0.13 -2.21
N TYR A 495 -2.18 -0.46 -1.93
CA TYR A 495 -1.29 -1.06 -2.92
C TYR A 495 -1.75 -2.46 -3.34
N MET A 496 -2.28 -3.27 -2.44
CA MET A 496 -2.77 -4.60 -2.79
C MET A 496 -3.88 -4.52 -3.85
N TRP A 497 -4.92 -3.73 -3.60
CA TRP A 497 -6.03 -3.61 -4.54
C TRP A 497 -5.63 -2.93 -5.85
N LEU A 498 -4.81 -1.87 -5.77
CA LEU A 498 -4.31 -1.17 -6.95
C LEU A 498 -3.47 -2.10 -7.85
N LEU A 499 -2.56 -2.86 -7.26
CA LEU A 499 -1.67 -3.77 -7.97
C LEU A 499 -2.41 -4.99 -8.53
N LEU A 500 -3.41 -5.52 -7.82
CA LEU A 500 -4.29 -6.54 -8.38
C LEU A 500 -4.96 -6.04 -9.67
N GLY A 501 -5.40 -4.77 -9.71
CA GLY A 501 -5.89 -4.15 -10.94
C GLY A 501 -4.86 -4.13 -12.06
N VAL A 502 -3.62 -3.74 -11.74
CA VAL A 502 -2.50 -3.79 -12.68
C VAL A 502 -2.25 -5.21 -13.17
N LEU A 503 -2.24 -6.21 -12.28
CA LEU A 503 -2.04 -7.62 -12.64
C LEU A 503 -3.06 -8.09 -13.69
N PHE A 504 -4.34 -7.80 -13.51
CA PHE A 504 -5.39 -8.16 -14.47
C PHE A 504 -5.27 -7.42 -15.82
N ARG A 505 -4.51 -6.31 -15.86
CA ARG A 505 -4.23 -5.58 -17.12
C ARG A 505 -3.06 -6.16 -17.90
N LEU A 506 -2.07 -6.78 -17.24
CA LEU A 506 -0.83 -7.28 -17.86
C LEU A 506 -1.07 -8.18 -19.10
N PRO A 507 -2.03 -9.12 -19.14
CA PRO A 507 -2.24 -9.95 -20.33
C PRO A 507 -2.60 -9.15 -21.59
N LYS A 508 -3.38 -8.07 -21.44
CA LYS A 508 -3.73 -7.20 -22.58
C LYS A 508 -2.50 -6.45 -23.11
N LEU A 509 -1.61 -6.01 -22.22
CA LEU A 509 -0.35 -5.37 -22.60
C LEU A 509 0.61 -6.35 -23.29
N ALA A 510 0.66 -7.59 -22.80
CA ALA A 510 1.49 -8.62 -23.41
C ALA A 510 1.04 -8.93 -24.84
N LEU A 511 -0.26 -8.98 -25.10
CA LEU A 511 -0.82 -9.20 -26.44
C LEU A 511 -0.55 -8.02 -27.39
N SER A 512 -0.72 -6.78 -26.94
CA SER A 512 -0.43 -5.60 -27.78
C SER A 512 1.06 -5.49 -28.13
N ALA A 513 1.95 -5.79 -27.21
CA ALA A 513 3.40 -5.79 -27.45
C ALA A 513 3.86 -6.89 -28.43
N SER A 514 3.16 -8.01 -28.50
CA SER A 514 3.45 -9.08 -29.47
C SER A 514 2.95 -8.76 -30.88
N SER A 515 1.87 -8.01 -31.02
CA SER A 515 1.33 -7.58 -32.32
C SER A 515 2.19 -6.49 -32.99
N GLU A 516 2.89 -5.68 -32.22
CA GLU A 516 3.84 -4.67 -32.74
C GLU A 516 5.18 -5.28 -33.22
N SER A 517 5.55 -6.46 -32.72
CA SER A 517 6.86 -7.08 -33.00
C SER A 517 6.85 -8.15 -34.10
N ASN A 518 5.68 -8.65 -34.54
CA ASN A 518 5.55 -9.61 -35.66
C ASN A 518 4.16 -9.48 -36.31
N PRO A 519 4.02 -9.58 -37.66
CA PRO A 519 2.73 -9.77 -38.30
C PRO A 519 2.11 -11.12 -37.86
N PRO A 520 0.79 -11.33 -37.93
CA PRO A 520 -0.02 -12.10 -37.04
C PRO A 520 0.33 -13.58 -36.99
N LEU A 521 0.95 -14.03 -35.91
CA LEU A 521 0.93 -15.43 -35.51
C LEU A 521 -0.46 -15.75 -34.94
N GLN A 522 -1.30 -16.32 -35.80
CA GLN A 522 -2.68 -16.76 -35.50
C GLN A 522 -2.80 -17.84 -34.41
N GLN A 523 -1.73 -18.23 -33.75
CA GLN A 523 -1.73 -19.42 -32.86
C GLN A 523 -2.19 -19.19 -31.41
N PHE A 524 -2.47 -17.94 -30.98
CA PHE A 524 -2.88 -17.68 -29.59
C PHE A 524 -4.40 -17.56 -29.35
N ARG A 525 -5.24 -17.66 -30.41
CA ARG A 525 -6.69 -17.53 -30.27
C ARG A 525 -7.39 -18.73 -29.61
N GLY A 526 -6.77 -19.88 -29.50
CA GLY A 526 -7.41 -21.12 -29.07
C GLY A 526 -7.47 -21.38 -27.55
N ARG A 527 -6.79 -20.62 -26.69
CA ARG A 527 -6.68 -20.91 -25.25
C ARG A 527 -7.53 -20.04 -24.32
N TRP A 528 -8.20 -19.01 -24.83
CA TRP A 528 -8.91 -18.03 -23.98
C TRP A 528 -10.44 -18.08 -24.09
N SER A 529 -11.02 -19.03 -24.85
CA SER A 529 -12.47 -19.16 -25.05
C SER A 529 -13.12 -20.35 -24.31
N ARG A 530 -12.44 -20.99 -23.37
CA ARG A 530 -13.05 -22.03 -22.53
C ARG A 530 -12.87 -21.75 -21.05
#